data_4c93f56309eef1f6f97be57d731f2d43
#
_entry.id   4c93f56309eef1f6f97be57d731f2d43
#
_cell.length_a   1.000
_cell.length_b   1.000
_cell.length_c   1.000
_cell.angle_alpha   90.00
_cell.angle_beta   90.00
_cell.angle_gamma   90.00
#
_symmetry.space_group_name_H-M   'P 1'
#
loop_
_entity.id
_entity.type
_entity.pdbx_description
1 polymer ?
#
loop_
_entity_poly.entity_id
_entity_poly.type
_entity_poly.pdbx_seq_one_letter_code
_entity_poly.pdbx_strand_id
1 'polypeptide(L)'
;MLPQDKVKNLIDRHLELEKELSSGTVDKKKFAEISKEYSELSDIIKYAKEFLDFKKETEDLNNIINDKNSDQEIIEFANKELENLKKNYLVNEKKLKVFLLPKDEADSKNAIIEIRAGTGGLEASLFASDLYKMYEKICQKKKWNIEIISISKSDAGGLKEVIAIIKGKNIYSALKYESGVHRVQRV
;
A
#
# COMPACT_ATOMS: atom_id res chain seq x y z
N MET A 1 1.19 21.26 0.79
CA MET A 1 0.39 21.09 2.00
C MET A 1 -0.91 20.40 1.63
N LEU A 2 -1.34 19.40 2.34
CA LEU A 2 -2.57 18.67 2.05
C LEU A 2 -3.78 19.53 2.45
N PRO A 3 -4.81 19.71 1.59
CA PRO A 3 -6.00 20.48 1.94
C PRO A 3 -6.76 19.82 3.10
N GLN A 4 -6.97 20.56 4.19
CA GLN A 4 -7.65 20.03 5.39
C GLN A 4 -9.09 19.59 5.09
N ASP A 5 -9.77 20.26 4.17
CA ASP A 5 -11.14 19.91 3.79
C ASP A 5 -11.23 18.49 3.20
N LYS A 6 -10.23 18.10 2.39
CA LYS A 6 -10.17 16.72 1.86
C LYS A 6 -10.00 15.68 2.97
N VAL A 7 -9.22 16.01 4.01
CA VAL A 7 -9.02 15.10 5.14
C VAL A 7 -10.27 15.02 6.02
N LYS A 8 -10.97 16.14 6.22
CA LYS A 8 -12.27 16.16 6.92
C LYS A 8 -13.31 15.29 6.21
N ASN A 9 -13.41 15.42 4.89
CA ASN A 9 -14.33 14.61 4.09
C ASN A 9 -14.08 13.11 4.25
N LEU A 10 -12.83 12.65 4.44
CA LEU A 10 -12.54 11.24 4.74
C LEU A 10 -13.13 10.81 6.07
N ILE A 11 -13.03 11.67 7.10
CA ILE A 11 -13.57 11.37 8.43
C ILE A 11 -15.10 11.34 8.39
N ASP A 12 -15.71 12.33 7.74
CA ASP A 12 -17.17 12.42 7.61
C ASP A 12 -17.71 11.21 6.84
N ARG A 13 -17.04 10.84 5.74
CA ARG A 13 -17.41 9.66 4.95
C ARG A 13 -17.29 8.36 5.75
N HIS A 14 -16.24 8.20 6.54
CA HIS A 14 -16.08 7.05 7.43
C HIS A 14 -17.25 6.95 8.44
N LEU A 15 -17.64 8.08 9.05
CA LEU A 15 -18.75 8.13 9.99
C LEU A 15 -20.11 7.84 9.33
N GLU A 16 -20.31 8.29 8.09
CA GLU A 16 -21.51 7.95 7.31
C GLU A 16 -21.60 6.45 7.07
N LEU A 17 -20.52 5.83 6.58
CA LEU A 17 -20.47 4.40 6.32
C LEU A 17 -20.67 3.57 7.58
N GLU A 18 -20.12 4.01 8.71
CA GLU A 18 -20.32 3.38 10.01
C GLU A 18 -21.81 3.39 10.42
N LYS A 19 -22.48 4.53 10.23
CA LYS A 19 -23.94 4.64 10.48
C LYS A 19 -24.75 3.77 9.52
N GLU A 20 -24.41 3.75 8.24
CA GLU A 20 -25.09 2.91 7.25
C GLU A 20 -24.97 1.43 7.59
N LEU A 21 -23.75 0.96 7.92
CA LEU A 21 -23.50 -0.44 8.31
C LEU A 21 -24.20 -0.83 9.61
N SER A 22 -24.29 0.09 10.57
CA SER A 22 -24.95 -0.16 11.86
C SER A 22 -26.47 -0.13 11.77
N SER A 23 -27.06 0.54 10.77
CA SER A 23 -28.52 0.65 10.61
C SER A 23 -29.19 -0.68 10.21
N GLY A 24 -28.43 -1.64 9.67
CA GLY A 24 -28.93 -2.93 9.21
C GLY A 24 -29.86 -2.88 7.98
N THR A 25 -30.04 -1.69 7.37
CA THR A 25 -30.96 -1.48 6.23
C THR A 25 -30.27 -1.56 4.87
N VAL A 26 -28.97 -1.88 4.85
CA VAL A 26 -28.17 -1.92 3.63
C VAL A 26 -28.56 -3.10 2.75
N ASP A 27 -28.83 -2.84 1.47
CA ASP A 27 -29.05 -3.87 0.46
C ASP A 27 -27.84 -4.81 0.35
N LYS A 28 -28.08 -6.13 0.30
CA LYS A 28 -27.03 -7.17 0.21
C LYS A 28 -26.02 -6.92 -0.90
N LYS A 29 -26.44 -6.32 -2.02
CA LYS A 29 -25.55 -6.01 -3.15
C LYS A 29 -24.60 -4.86 -2.83
N LYS A 30 -25.04 -3.85 -2.07
CA LYS A 30 -24.25 -2.69 -1.68
C LYS A 30 -23.39 -2.95 -0.42
N PHE A 31 -23.80 -3.92 0.40
CA PHE A 31 -23.10 -4.22 1.65
C PHE A 31 -21.62 -4.55 1.45
N ALA A 32 -21.30 -5.33 0.41
CA ALA A 32 -19.91 -5.68 0.12
C ALA A 32 -19.07 -4.46 -0.29
N GLU A 33 -19.63 -3.54 -1.07
CA GLU A 33 -18.95 -2.31 -1.51
C GLU A 33 -18.74 -1.35 -0.32
N ILE A 34 -19.80 -1.12 0.47
CA ILE A 34 -19.77 -0.25 1.66
C ILE A 34 -18.79 -0.80 2.69
N SER A 35 -18.81 -2.12 2.95
CA SER A 35 -17.89 -2.76 3.90
C SER A 35 -16.43 -2.66 3.44
N LYS A 36 -16.19 -2.77 2.13
CA LYS A 36 -14.84 -2.60 1.56
C LYS A 36 -14.36 -1.16 1.72
N GLU A 37 -15.20 -0.17 1.36
CA GLU A 37 -14.90 1.25 1.50
C GLU A 37 -14.63 1.62 2.97
N TYR A 38 -15.48 1.15 3.89
CA TYR A 38 -15.30 1.35 5.33
C TYR A 38 -13.97 0.77 5.83
N SER A 39 -13.64 -0.45 5.44
CA SER A 39 -12.37 -1.08 5.82
C SER A 39 -11.17 -0.28 5.30
N GLU A 40 -11.20 0.18 4.05
CA GLU A 40 -10.13 0.98 3.47
C GLU A 40 -9.95 2.34 4.18
N LEU A 41 -11.07 2.99 4.54
CA LEU A 41 -11.04 4.24 5.30
C LEU A 41 -10.58 4.02 6.75
N SER A 42 -10.96 2.93 7.38
CA SER A 42 -10.56 2.60 8.76
C SER A 42 -9.04 2.49 8.92
N ASP A 43 -8.33 2.02 7.88
CA ASP A 43 -6.87 1.93 7.88
C ASP A 43 -6.18 3.31 7.93
N ILE A 44 -6.86 4.37 7.46
CA ILE A 44 -6.27 5.71 7.34
C ILE A 44 -6.83 6.73 8.35
N ILE A 45 -8.00 6.44 8.94
CA ILE A 45 -8.74 7.40 9.77
C ILE A 45 -7.94 7.91 10.97
N LYS A 46 -7.12 7.04 11.59
CA LYS A 46 -6.24 7.42 12.69
C LYS A 46 -5.29 8.54 12.27
N TYR A 47 -4.65 8.38 11.12
CA TYR A 47 -3.69 9.36 10.59
C TYR A 47 -4.39 10.66 10.16
N ALA A 48 -5.65 10.57 9.71
CA ALA A 48 -6.45 11.73 9.35
C ALA A 48 -6.79 12.58 10.59
N LYS A 49 -7.18 11.96 11.68
CA LYS A 49 -7.45 12.66 12.96
C LYS A 49 -6.19 13.32 13.51
N GLU A 50 -5.09 12.57 13.64
CA GLU A 50 -3.80 13.09 14.11
C GLU A 50 -3.28 14.26 13.23
N PHE A 51 -3.54 14.21 11.91
CA PHE A 51 -3.17 15.29 10.99
C PHE A 51 -3.98 16.57 11.24
N LEU A 52 -5.28 16.47 11.53
CA LEU A 52 -6.12 17.63 11.80
C LEU A 52 -5.85 18.22 13.20
N ASP A 53 -5.58 17.37 14.18
CA ASP A 53 -5.33 17.79 15.56
C ASP A 53 -3.93 18.43 15.74
N PHE A 54 -3.02 18.21 14.79
CA PHE A 54 -1.64 18.72 14.84
C PHE A 54 -1.52 20.19 15.20
N LYS A 55 -2.38 21.06 14.63
CA LYS A 55 -2.31 22.49 14.89
C LYS A 55 -2.67 22.80 16.35
N LYS A 56 -3.73 22.20 16.85
CA LYS A 56 -4.20 22.38 18.24
C LYS A 56 -3.16 21.85 19.23
N GLU A 57 -2.68 20.62 19.01
CA GLU A 57 -1.67 20.01 19.89
C GLU A 57 -0.36 20.81 19.90
N THR A 58 0.03 21.38 18.73
CA THR A 58 1.19 22.27 18.64
C THR A 58 0.99 23.55 19.45
N GLU A 59 -0.19 24.15 19.39
CA GLU A 59 -0.52 25.34 20.17
C GLU A 59 -0.53 25.03 21.67
N ASP A 60 -1.11 23.91 22.08
CA ASP A 60 -1.15 23.47 23.48
C ASP A 60 0.26 23.23 24.05
N LEU A 61 1.12 22.53 23.31
CA LEU A 61 2.51 22.30 23.70
C LEU A 61 3.31 23.61 23.77
N ASN A 62 3.13 24.52 22.82
CA ASN A 62 3.81 25.82 22.87
C ASN A 62 3.34 26.68 24.05
N ASN A 63 2.09 26.61 24.44
CA ASN A 63 1.59 27.29 25.64
C ASN A 63 2.29 26.79 26.89
N ILE A 64 2.48 25.47 27.04
CA ILE A 64 3.22 24.86 28.15
C ILE A 64 4.68 25.31 28.16
N ILE A 65 5.35 25.34 26.99
CA ILE A 65 6.75 25.73 26.86
C ILE A 65 6.96 27.23 27.23
N ASN A 66 5.97 28.08 26.90
CA ASN A 66 6.06 29.51 27.13
C ASN A 66 5.49 29.95 28.50
N ASP A 67 4.88 29.07 29.28
CA ASP A 67 4.40 29.39 30.60
C ASP A 67 5.57 29.54 31.59
N LYS A 68 5.69 30.74 32.17
CA LYS A 68 6.75 31.07 33.13
C LYS A 68 6.67 30.28 34.43
N ASN A 69 5.54 29.64 34.73
CA ASN A 69 5.32 28.85 35.93
C ASN A 69 5.55 27.36 35.73
N SER A 70 5.88 26.92 34.50
CA SER A 70 6.12 25.52 34.20
C SER A 70 7.51 25.09 34.72
N ASP A 71 7.55 23.90 35.31
CA ASP A 71 8.80 23.27 35.73
C ASP A 71 9.70 22.92 34.54
N GLN A 72 11.00 22.98 34.73
CA GLN A 72 11.98 22.72 33.67
C GLN A 72 11.82 21.33 33.05
N GLU A 73 11.50 20.31 33.85
CA GLU A 73 11.21 18.94 33.39
C GLU A 73 10.00 18.88 32.46
N ILE A 74 8.96 19.63 32.76
CA ILE A 74 7.75 19.71 31.93
C ILE A 74 8.04 20.39 30.60
N ILE A 75 8.87 21.45 30.60
CA ILE A 75 9.29 22.15 29.39
C ILE A 75 10.14 21.22 28.50
N GLU A 76 11.06 20.45 29.09
CA GLU A 76 11.88 19.49 28.32
C GLU A 76 11.03 18.37 27.72
N PHE A 77 10.05 17.86 28.48
CA PHE A 77 9.10 16.87 27.98
C PHE A 77 8.25 17.42 26.83
N ALA A 78 7.68 18.62 27.00
CA ALA A 78 6.88 19.29 25.96
C ALA A 78 7.69 19.54 24.67
N ASN A 79 8.96 19.90 24.78
CA ASN A 79 9.84 20.05 23.62
C ASN A 79 10.07 18.72 22.88
N LYS A 80 10.28 17.61 23.60
CA LYS A 80 10.43 16.27 22.99
C LYS A 80 9.13 15.85 22.29
N GLU A 81 7.99 16.06 22.95
CA GLU A 81 6.69 15.76 22.34
C GLU A 81 6.43 16.61 21.09
N LEU A 82 6.78 17.90 21.11
CA LEU A 82 6.66 18.77 19.93
C LEU A 82 7.52 18.27 18.75
N GLU A 83 8.71 17.75 19.03
CA GLU A 83 9.57 17.17 18.01
C GLU A 83 8.99 15.87 17.42
N ASN A 84 8.47 15.00 18.27
CA ASN A 84 7.78 13.77 17.88
C ASN A 84 6.51 14.08 17.05
N LEU A 85 5.72 15.04 17.51
CA LEU A 85 4.50 15.50 16.83
C LEU A 85 4.81 16.00 15.41
N LYS A 86 5.87 16.81 15.24
CA LYS A 86 6.32 17.27 13.92
C LYS A 86 6.75 16.12 13.02
N LYS A 87 7.48 15.14 13.55
CA LYS A 87 7.89 13.94 12.78
C LYS A 87 6.68 13.12 12.34
N ASN A 88 5.75 12.87 13.26
CA ASN A 88 4.52 12.14 12.99
C ASN A 88 3.64 12.86 11.96
N TYR A 89 3.52 14.17 12.05
CA TYR A 89 2.77 14.97 11.07
C TYR A 89 3.26 14.75 9.63
N LEU A 90 4.58 14.78 9.41
CA LEU A 90 5.16 14.56 8.08
C LEU A 90 4.88 13.13 7.56
N VAL A 91 4.96 12.14 8.46
CA VAL A 91 4.66 10.75 8.10
C VAL A 91 3.18 10.60 7.75
N ASN A 92 2.28 11.18 8.56
CA ASN A 92 0.85 11.12 8.37
C ASN A 92 0.43 11.88 7.10
N GLU A 93 0.99 13.06 6.85
CA GLU A 93 0.77 13.81 5.60
C GLU A 93 1.14 12.99 4.37
N LYS A 94 2.28 12.29 4.42
CA LYS A 94 2.73 11.42 3.31
C LYS A 94 1.77 10.24 3.09
N LYS A 95 1.33 9.58 4.16
CA LYS A 95 0.36 8.47 4.07
C LYS A 95 -0.97 8.94 3.49
N LEU A 96 -1.48 10.07 3.96
CA LEU A 96 -2.72 10.67 3.47
C LEU A 96 -2.63 11.09 2.00
N LYS A 97 -1.49 11.67 1.59
CA LYS A 97 -1.25 12.00 0.17
C LYS A 97 -1.32 10.75 -0.70
N VAL A 98 -0.65 9.68 -0.29
CA VAL A 98 -0.66 8.40 -1.03
C VAL A 98 -2.08 7.82 -1.10
N PHE A 99 -2.84 7.88 0.00
CA PHE A 99 -4.22 7.38 0.04
C PHE A 99 -5.17 8.17 -0.87
N LEU A 100 -4.99 9.49 -0.96
CA LEU A 100 -5.81 10.39 -1.77
C LEU A 100 -5.45 10.39 -3.26
N LEU A 101 -4.37 9.69 -3.66
CA LEU A 101 -4.10 9.50 -5.08
C LEU A 101 -5.22 8.67 -5.73
N PRO A 102 -5.64 9.03 -6.95
CA PRO A 102 -6.61 8.22 -7.67
C PRO A 102 -6.08 6.80 -7.80
N LYS A 103 -6.87 5.84 -7.31
CA LYS A 103 -6.55 4.41 -7.43
C LYS A 103 -6.99 3.94 -8.80
N ASP A 104 -6.11 3.21 -9.48
CA ASP A 104 -6.46 2.46 -10.67
C ASP A 104 -7.30 1.25 -10.25
N GLU A 105 -8.48 1.06 -10.84
CA GLU A 105 -9.35 -0.10 -10.55
C GLU A 105 -8.62 -1.43 -10.83
N ALA A 106 -7.70 -1.42 -11.78
CA ALA A 106 -6.88 -2.58 -12.11
C ALA A 106 -5.91 -2.95 -10.97
N ASP A 107 -5.52 -2.01 -10.11
CA ASP A 107 -4.53 -2.23 -9.05
C ASP A 107 -4.97 -3.31 -8.03
N SER A 108 -6.26 -3.50 -7.86
CA SER A 108 -6.84 -4.52 -6.98
C SER A 108 -6.96 -5.91 -7.61
N LYS A 109 -6.73 -6.03 -8.92
CA LYS A 109 -6.89 -7.28 -9.68
C LYS A 109 -5.71 -8.22 -9.50
N ASN A 110 -5.95 -9.49 -9.80
CA ASN A 110 -4.90 -10.49 -9.97
C ASN A 110 -4.08 -10.18 -11.22
N ALA A 111 -2.84 -10.70 -11.29
CA ALA A 111 -1.99 -10.53 -12.46
C ALA A 111 -1.69 -11.89 -13.10
N ILE A 112 -1.60 -11.90 -14.43
CA ILE A 112 -1.03 -13.01 -15.18
C ILE A 112 0.36 -12.58 -15.57
N ILE A 113 1.37 -13.39 -15.21
CA ILE A 113 2.75 -13.23 -15.69
C ILE A 113 3.00 -14.23 -16.79
N GLU A 114 3.66 -13.74 -17.83
CA GLU A 114 4.14 -14.53 -18.94
C GLU A 114 5.63 -14.26 -19.13
N ILE A 115 6.44 -15.30 -19.05
CA ILE A 115 7.89 -15.21 -19.19
C ILE A 115 8.28 -16.07 -20.38
N ARG A 116 8.85 -15.44 -21.39
CA ARG A 116 9.37 -16.12 -22.59
C ARG A 116 10.87 -15.97 -22.68
N ALA A 117 11.55 -17.07 -22.99
CA ALA A 117 12.97 -17.03 -23.31
C ALA A 117 13.21 -16.20 -24.59
N GLY A 118 14.21 -15.35 -24.56
CA GLY A 118 14.65 -14.61 -25.74
C GLY A 118 15.46 -15.48 -26.74
N THR A 119 16.07 -14.83 -27.72
CA THR A 119 16.86 -15.47 -28.81
C THR A 119 18.26 -15.94 -28.38
N GLY A 120 18.43 -16.36 -27.12
CA GLY A 120 19.74 -16.72 -26.54
C GLY A 120 19.99 -18.23 -26.37
N GLY A 121 19.19 -19.10 -27.00
CA GLY A 121 19.35 -20.55 -26.87
C GLY A 121 19.22 -21.07 -25.45
N LEU A 122 20.18 -21.94 -25.04
CA LEU A 122 20.17 -22.56 -23.70
C LEU A 122 20.19 -21.53 -22.56
N GLU A 123 21.08 -20.51 -22.66
CA GLU A 123 21.26 -19.53 -21.62
C GLU A 123 19.97 -18.68 -21.38
N ALA A 124 19.29 -18.33 -22.49
CA ALA A 124 18.01 -17.61 -22.37
C ALA A 124 16.93 -18.46 -21.68
N SER A 125 16.88 -19.76 -21.95
CA SER A 125 15.92 -20.66 -21.32
C SER A 125 16.23 -20.92 -19.84
N LEU A 126 17.50 -20.98 -19.46
CA LEU A 126 17.92 -21.07 -18.05
C LEU A 126 17.58 -19.76 -17.32
N PHE A 127 17.83 -18.61 -17.94
CA PHE A 127 17.49 -17.32 -17.34
C PHE A 127 15.98 -17.15 -17.15
N ALA A 128 15.16 -17.59 -18.12
CA ALA A 128 13.71 -17.58 -17.97
C ALA A 128 13.25 -18.43 -16.76
N SER A 129 13.90 -19.58 -16.54
CA SER A 129 13.65 -20.41 -15.36
C SER A 129 14.04 -19.72 -14.06
N ASP A 130 15.18 -19.06 -14.02
CA ASP A 130 15.64 -18.33 -12.83
C ASP A 130 14.74 -17.13 -12.52
N LEU A 131 14.29 -16.41 -13.56
CA LEU A 131 13.35 -15.31 -13.43
C LEU A 131 12.02 -15.79 -12.85
N TYR A 132 11.49 -16.90 -13.35
CA TYR A 132 10.27 -17.50 -12.79
C TYR A 132 10.44 -17.88 -11.33
N LYS A 133 11.54 -18.55 -10.95
CA LYS A 133 11.85 -18.88 -9.55
C LYS A 133 11.96 -17.66 -8.65
N MET A 134 12.46 -16.53 -9.19
CA MET A 134 12.49 -15.24 -8.47
C MET A 134 11.07 -14.80 -8.12
N TYR A 135 10.13 -14.84 -9.08
CA TYR A 135 8.73 -14.48 -8.81
C TYR A 135 8.05 -15.47 -7.86
N GLU A 136 8.32 -16.77 -7.94
CA GLU A 136 7.82 -17.74 -6.96
C GLU A 136 8.27 -17.39 -5.52
N LYS A 137 9.55 -17.05 -5.33
CA LYS A 137 10.08 -16.63 -4.03
C LYS A 137 9.46 -15.32 -3.53
N ILE A 138 9.22 -14.36 -4.43
CA ILE A 138 8.52 -13.12 -4.10
C ILE A 138 7.09 -13.42 -3.64
N CYS A 139 6.37 -14.29 -4.35
CA CYS A 139 5.02 -14.71 -4.01
C CYS A 139 4.98 -15.37 -2.62
N GLN A 140 5.91 -16.28 -2.33
CA GLN A 140 6.03 -16.91 -1.01
C GLN A 140 6.27 -15.87 0.10
N LYS A 141 7.21 -14.94 -0.11
CA LYS A 141 7.54 -13.88 0.86
C LYS A 141 6.36 -12.94 1.11
N LYS A 142 5.57 -12.64 0.06
CA LYS A 142 4.40 -11.75 0.14
C LYS A 142 3.11 -12.49 0.51
N LYS A 143 3.15 -13.82 0.67
CA LYS A 143 1.99 -14.69 0.90
C LYS A 143 0.94 -14.59 -0.22
N TRP A 144 1.41 -14.45 -1.45
CA TRP A 144 0.59 -14.51 -2.65
C TRP A 144 0.52 -15.95 -3.17
N ASN A 145 -0.62 -16.31 -3.76
CA ASN A 145 -0.76 -17.62 -4.42
C ASN A 145 -0.36 -17.50 -5.89
N ILE A 146 0.55 -18.37 -6.35
CA ILE A 146 0.95 -18.47 -7.74
C ILE A 146 0.55 -19.83 -8.30
N GLU A 147 -0.14 -19.85 -9.43
CA GLU A 147 -0.61 -21.07 -10.09
C GLU A 147 -0.15 -21.05 -11.54
N ILE A 148 0.50 -22.11 -12.00
CA ILE A 148 0.94 -22.28 -13.37
C ILE A 148 -0.29 -22.60 -14.25
N ILE A 149 -0.50 -21.79 -15.29
CA ILE A 149 -1.52 -22.03 -16.32
C ILE A 149 -0.94 -22.89 -17.43
N SER A 150 0.28 -22.55 -17.88
CA SER A 150 0.98 -23.25 -18.95
C SER A 150 2.49 -23.18 -18.74
N ILE A 151 3.19 -24.23 -19.10
CA ILE A 151 4.64 -24.31 -19.03
C ILE A 151 5.19 -25.08 -20.23
N SER A 152 6.15 -24.49 -20.92
CA SER A 152 6.91 -25.11 -22.01
C SER A 152 8.37 -25.20 -21.61
N LYS A 153 8.88 -26.43 -21.48
CA LYS A 153 10.28 -26.66 -21.13
C LYS A 153 11.17 -26.68 -22.38
N SER A 154 12.42 -26.29 -22.20
CA SER A 154 13.45 -26.44 -23.23
C SER A 154 14.08 -27.84 -23.17
N ASP A 155 14.40 -28.42 -24.32
CA ASP A 155 15.03 -29.74 -24.40
C ASP A 155 16.42 -29.79 -23.74
N ALA A 156 17.07 -28.64 -23.65
CA ALA A 156 18.40 -28.48 -23.05
C ALA A 156 18.35 -28.09 -21.57
N GLY A 157 17.16 -28.12 -20.91
CA GLY A 157 16.92 -27.62 -19.57
C GLY A 157 16.50 -26.14 -19.57
N GLY A 158 15.77 -25.73 -18.54
CA GLY A 158 15.19 -24.40 -18.46
C GLY A 158 13.79 -24.28 -19.07
N LEU A 159 13.30 -23.08 -19.29
CA LEU A 159 11.94 -22.79 -19.76
C LEU A 159 11.98 -22.04 -21.09
N LYS A 160 11.20 -22.52 -22.08
CA LYS A 160 10.89 -21.77 -23.30
C LYS A 160 9.85 -20.68 -22.98
N GLU A 161 8.82 -21.06 -22.20
CA GLU A 161 7.73 -20.19 -21.80
C GLU A 161 7.10 -20.70 -20.51
N VAL A 162 6.65 -19.78 -19.66
CA VAL A 162 5.77 -20.07 -18.55
C VAL A 162 4.72 -18.97 -18.41
N ILE A 163 3.46 -19.38 -18.24
CA ILE A 163 2.33 -18.52 -17.97
C ILE A 163 1.78 -18.91 -16.60
N ALA A 164 1.72 -17.95 -15.69
CA ALA A 164 1.20 -18.19 -14.34
C ALA A 164 0.28 -17.05 -13.90
N ILE A 165 -0.76 -17.40 -13.17
CA ILE A 165 -1.63 -16.42 -12.51
C ILE A 165 -1.18 -16.24 -11.05
N ILE A 166 -1.08 -14.97 -10.62
CA ILE A 166 -0.78 -14.60 -9.25
C ILE A 166 -2.04 -14.01 -8.63
N LYS A 167 -2.48 -14.58 -7.51
CA LYS A 167 -3.71 -14.22 -6.79
C LYS A 167 -3.37 -13.70 -5.40
N GLY A 168 -4.02 -12.59 -4.98
CA GLY A 168 -3.84 -11.98 -3.67
C GLY A 168 -4.22 -10.50 -3.64
N LYS A 169 -3.83 -9.79 -2.58
CA LYS A 169 -4.16 -8.37 -2.41
C LYS A 169 -3.14 -7.50 -3.15
N ASN A 170 -3.63 -6.58 -4.00
CA ASN A 170 -2.83 -5.56 -4.70
C ASN A 170 -1.70 -6.14 -5.59
N ILE A 171 -1.97 -7.25 -6.25
CA ILE A 171 -0.99 -7.95 -7.10
C ILE A 171 -0.63 -7.11 -8.30
N TYR A 172 -1.65 -6.66 -9.06
CA TYR A 172 -1.42 -5.90 -10.28
C TYR A 172 -0.68 -4.59 -9.99
N SER A 173 -1.04 -3.90 -8.92
CA SER A 173 -0.33 -2.69 -8.47
C SER A 173 1.18 -2.91 -8.26
N ALA A 174 1.56 -4.07 -7.73
CA ALA A 174 2.97 -4.39 -7.48
C ALA A 174 3.73 -4.85 -8.73
N LEU A 175 3.04 -5.46 -9.69
CA LEU A 175 3.67 -6.11 -10.85
C LEU A 175 3.49 -5.35 -12.18
N LYS A 176 2.61 -4.35 -12.26
CA LYS A 176 2.30 -3.65 -13.52
C LYS A 176 3.49 -2.99 -14.22
N TYR A 177 4.57 -2.71 -13.50
CA TYR A 177 5.79 -2.12 -14.06
C TYR A 177 6.88 -3.15 -14.37
N GLU A 178 6.63 -4.44 -14.11
CA GLU A 178 7.59 -5.52 -14.40
C GLU A 178 7.56 -5.95 -15.88
N SER A 179 6.62 -5.43 -16.66
CA SER A 179 6.53 -5.71 -18.10
C SER A 179 7.71 -5.10 -18.85
N GLY A 180 8.44 -5.91 -19.60
CA GLY A 180 9.57 -5.45 -20.38
C GLY A 180 10.58 -6.56 -20.69
N VAL A 181 11.73 -6.15 -21.22
CA VAL A 181 12.83 -7.06 -21.53
C VAL A 181 13.80 -7.12 -20.34
N HIS A 182 13.91 -8.30 -19.75
CA HIS A 182 14.89 -8.57 -18.71
C HIS A 182 16.18 -9.07 -19.33
N ARG A 183 17.30 -8.48 -18.94
CA ARG A 183 18.62 -8.85 -19.43
C ARG A 183 19.51 -9.23 -18.25
N VAL A 184 20.23 -10.34 -18.39
CA VAL A 184 21.30 -10.73 -17.48
C VAL A 184 22.62 -10.77 -18.23
N GLN A 185 23.68 -10.38 -17.57
CA GLN A 185 25.04 -10.55 -18.06
C GLN A 185 25.74 -11.48 -17.07
N ARG A 186 26.06 -12.68 -17.56
CA ARG A 186 26.82 -13.69 -16.81
C ARG A 186 28.20 -13.84 -17.45
N VAL A 187 29.17 -14.05 -16.61
CA VAL A 187 30.55 -14.37 -17.04
C VAL A 187 30.68 -15.87 -17.13
#